data_adf9fc68517657c19a9b92c90ae36ade
#
_entry.id   adf9fc68517657c19a9b92c90ae36ade
#
_cell.length_a   1.000
_cell.length_b   1.000
_cell.length_c   1.000
_cell.angle_alpha   90.00
_cell.angle_beta   90.00
_cell.angle_gamma   90.00
#
_symmetry.space_group_name_H-M   'P 1'
#
loop_
_entity.id
_entity.type
_entity.pdbx_description
1 polymer ?
#
loop_
_entity_poly.entity_id
_entity_poly.type
_entity_poly.pdbx_seq_one_letter_code
_entity_poly.pdbx_strand_id
1 'polypeptide(L)'
;MRLPDVPCLRAKQDKPLGDADSGATRCCGNAALSLCLQHSILGNLLVPLSFRDVEFAATALKGNLVETPCLFSRTLSAITGAQVYLKFENHQFTASFKERGALNKLLALTADERERGVIAASAGNHAQGLAYHAKRLVVPATIVMPRFTPNVKVQQTRDHGAEVILFGDNFDEAKAHAVEIANARGLVWVHPYDDEKIIAGQGTIALEMLAAQPQIDTLIVPIGGGGMIAGMALAARGIKPGIAIYGVEAQRFPSMYCALKGITPEFGASTIAEGIAVKEPGRITQAIVKELVNDIFLVDEGDLEESIVLLLEIEKTVVEGAGAAGLAALLKHRQHFQGKQVGLVLCGGNIDPLMLSDIIERGMVRSGRLAQITVELRDLPGSLAKVTACLAEVNANIDEVHHQRAFSHLPVQSAEVDFVLETRDHAHVEQIISALNAAGFRAKLHH
;
A
#
# COMPACT_ATOMS: atom_id res chain seq x y z
N MET A 1 -22.53 -25.51 -4.00
CA MET A 1 -22.53 -25.22 -5.44
C MET A 1 -21.29 -25.84 -6.04
N ARG A 2 -21.44 -26.88 -6.88
CA ARG A 2 -20.31 -27.62 -7.47
C ARG A 2 -19.79 -26.85 -8.69
N LEU A 3 -18.47 -26.70 -8.78
CA LEU A 3 -17.79 -26.10 -9.94
C LEU A 3 -17.69 -27.14 -11.06
N PRO A 4 -17.72 -26.73 -12.35
CA PRO A 4 -17.62 -27.66 -13.48
C PRO A 4 -16.18 -28.11 -13.73
N ASP A 5 -16.07 -29.38 -14.17
CA ASP A 5 -14.84 -30.08 -14.53
C ASP A 5 -14.15 -29.48 -15.77
N VAL A 6 -12.82 -29.36 -15.69
CA VAL A 6 -11.95 -28.92 -16.79
C VAL A 6 -11.48 -30.15 -17.57
N PRO A 7 -11.64 -30.23 -18.91
CA PRO A 7 -11.19 -31.38 -19.70
C PRO A 7 -9.67 -31.39 -19.91
N CYS A 8 -9.10 -32.57 -19.68
CA CYS A 8 -7.70 -32.90 -19.92
C CYS A 8 -7.44 -33.08 -21.42
N LEU A 9 -6.60 -32.25 -22.03
CA LEU A 9 -6.12 -32.42 -23.41
C LEU A 9 -4.90 -33.35 -23.44
N ARG A 10 -5.12 -34.54 -24.01
CA ARG A 10 -4.05 -35.50 -24.32
C ARG A 10 -3.30 -35.04 -25.58
N ALA A 11 -1.98 -34.97 -25.47
CA ALA A 11 -1.08 -34.80 -26.61
C ALA A 11 -1.00 -36.11 -27.44
N LYS A 12 -1.15 -36.01 -28.76
CA LYS A 12 -0.89 -37.07 -29.72
C LYS A 12 0.60 -37.16 -30.03
N GLN A 13 1.12 -38.38 -29.91
CA GLN A 13 2.43 -38.77 -30.45
C GLN A 13 2.28 -39.02 -31.93
N ASP A 14 3.16 -38.51 -32.76
CA ASP A 14 3.42 -38.95 -34.11
C ASP A 14 4.87 -39.35 -34.30
N LYS A 15 5.04 -40.47 -35.05
CA LYS A 15 6.23 -41.29 -35.29
C LYS A 15 7.14 -40.72 -36.40
N PRO A 16 8.39 -41.25 -36.51
CA PRO A 16 9.42 -40.73 -37.38
C PRO A 16 9.44 -41.43 -38.78
N LEU A 17 9.97 -40.72 -39.76
CA LEU A 17 10.46 -41.21 -41.06
C LEU A 17 11.71 -40.38 -41.37
N GLY A 18 12.84 -40.86 -41.73
CA GLY A 18 13.29 -41.92 -42.59
C GLY A 18 14.54 -41.37 -43.27
N ASP A 19 15.63 -42.17 -43.31
CA ASP A 19 16.96 -41.86 -43.89
C ASP A 19 16.95 -41.50 -45.38
N ALA A 20 17.93 -40.66 -45.81
CA ALA A 20 18.70 -40.77 -47.07
C ALA A 20 19.79 -39.68 -47.12
N ASP A 21 20.95 -40.01 -46.94
CA ASP A 21 22.14 -40.34 -47.73
C ASP A 21 22.77 -39.23 -48.60
N SER A 22 24.09 -39.10 -48.37
CA SER A 22 25.21 -38.77 -49.27
C SER A 22 25.46 -37.33 -49.75
N GLY A 23 26.63 -36.87 -49.46
CA GLY A 23 27.43 -36.21 -50.51
C GLY A 23 28.25 -34.97 -50.12
N ALA A 24 29.48 -35.19 -49.76
CA ALA A 24 30.68 -34.43 -50.19
C ALA A 24 30.92 -32.98 -49.83
N THR A 25 31.99 -32.82 -49.13
CA THR A 25 33.26 -32.10 -49.34
C THR A 25 33.43 -30.68 -48.86
N ARG A 26 34.31 -30.60 -47.84
CA ARG A 26 35.47 -29.70 -47.64
C ARG A 26 35.34 -28.19 -47.74
N CYS A 27 35.96 -27.63 -46.70
CA CYS A 27 36.65 -26.34 -46.62
C CYS A 27 35.81 -25.15 -46.20
N CYS A 28 35.97 -24.79 -44.91
CA CYS A 28 36.44 -23.48 -44.53
C CYS A 28 36.68 -23.45 -43.01
N GLY A 29 37.88 -23.11 -42.71
CA GLY A 29 38.51 -23.20 -41.42
C GLY A 29 38.10 -22.17 -40.38
N ASN A 30 38.43 -22.50 -39.15
CA ASN A 30 38.90 -21.70 -38.03
C ASN A 30 38.16 -20.41 -37.59
N ALA A 31 37.05 -19.99 -38.16
CA ALA A 31 36.30 -18.85 -37.67
C ALA A 31 35.09 -19.23 -36.78
N ALA A 32 34.57 -20.48 -36.87
CA ALA A 32 33.38 -20.92 -36.12
C ALA A 32 33.69 -21.38 -34.68
N LEU A 33 34.93 -21.77 -34.37
CA LEU A 33 35.31 -22.18 -33.02
C LEU A 33 35.61 -20.97 -32.07
N SER A 34 35.92 -19.82 -32.63
CA SER A 34 36.16 -18.60 -31.83
C SER A 34 34.84 -17.91 -31.38
N LEU A 35 33.74 -18.09 -32.14
CA LEU A 35 32.43 -17.54 -31.72
C LEU A 35 31.72 -18.43 -30.69
N CYS A 36 31.96 -19.73 -30.66
CA CYS A 36 31.37 -20.61 -29.64
C CYS A 36 32.03 -20.51 -28.26
N LEU A 37 33.32 -20.13 -28.19
CA LEU A 37 34.06 -19.96 -26.94
C LEU A 37 33.89 -18.55 -26.33
N GLN A 38 33.44 -17.56 -27.10
CA GLN A 38 33.09 -16.23 -26.58
C GLN A 38 31.70 -16.18 -25.97
N HIS A 39 30.80 -17.15 -26.21
CA HIS A 39 29.49 -17.25 -25.57
C HIS A 39 29.52 -17.95 -24.20
N SER A 40 30.65 -18.50 -23.76
CA SER A 40 30.76 -19.15 -22.44
C SER A 40 31.31 -18.26 -21.33
N ILE A 41 31.68 -17.00 -21.59
CA ILE A 41 32.29 -16.09 -20.60
C ILE A 41 31.42 -14.81 -20.40
N LEU A 42 30.37 -14.62 -21.16
CA LEU A 42 29.35 -13.64 -20.84
C LEU A 42 28.39 -14.25 -19.80
N GLY A 43 28.78 -14.06 -18.53
CA GLY A 43 27.92 -14.36 -17.40
C GLY A 43 26.52 -13.81 -17.65
N ASN A 44 25.51 -14.60 -17.35
CA ASN A 44 24.07 -14.32 -17.32
C ASN A 44 23.73 -12.85 -17.61
N LEU A 45 23.59 -12.50 -18.88
CA LEU A 45 22.83 -11.34 -19.31
C LEU A 45 21.38 -11.68 -18.98
N LEU A 46 20.96 -11.35 -17.74
CA LEU A 46 19.58 -11.27 -17.38
C LEU A 46 18.90 -10.39 -18.44
N VAL A 47 18.02 -10.97 -19.23
CA VAL A 47 17.16 -10.19 -20.13
C VAL A 47 16.42 -9.24 -19.22
N PRO A 48 16.60 -7.92 -19.36
CA PRO A 48 15.98 -6.98 -18.43
C PRO A 48 14.47 -7.14 -18.47
N LEU A 49 13.84 -7.14 -17.29
CA LEU A 49 12.38 -7.18 -17.15
C LEU A 49 11.75 -6.11 -18.04
N SER A 50 10.75 -6.47 -18.82
CA SER A 50 10.19 -5.66 -19.89
C SER A 50 8.66 -5.54 -19.80
N PHE A 51 8.08 -4.66 -20.60
CA PHE A 51 6.63 -4.55 -20.79
C PHE A 51 6.00 -5.92 -21.18
N ARG A 52 6.69 -6.70 -22.00
CA ARG A 52 6.23 -8.02 -22.45
C ARG A 52 6.03 -9.00 -21.29
N ASP A 53 6.86 -8.92 -20.26
CA ASP A 53 6.70 -9.77 -19.07
C ASP A 53 5.42 -9.42 -18.30
N VAL A 54 5.03 -8.13 -18.29
CA VAL A 54 3.76 -7.68 -17.70
C VAL A 54 2.57 -8.17 -18.53
N GLU A 55 2.65 -8.20 -19.87
CA GLU A 55 1.60 -8.76 -20.73
C GLU A 55 1.43 -10.28 -20.50
N PHE A 56 2.55 -11.01 -20.33
CA PHE A 56 2.50 -12.42 -19.96
C PHE A 56 1.86 -12.63 -18.59
N ALA A 57 2.22 -11.80 -17.60
CA ALA A 57 1.60 -11.84 -16.28
C ALA A 57 0.09 -11.56 -16.37
N ALA A 58 -0.33 -10.56 -17.13
CA ALA A 58 -1.76 -10.26 -17.32
C ALA A 58 -2.53 -11.46 -17.93
N THR A 59 -1.92 -12.14 -18.88
CA THR A 59 -2.51 -13.35 -19.47
C THR A 59 -2.63 -14.48 -18.45
N ALA A 60 -1.60 -14.71 -17.63
CA ALA A 60 -1.59 -15.76 -16.61
C ALA A 60 -2.57 -15.48 -15.46
N LEU A 61 -2.77 -14.21 -15.11
CA LEU A 61 -3.62 -13.78 -14.01
C LEU A 61 -5.11 -13.69 -14.39
N LYS A 62 -5.44 -13.67 -15.68
CA LYS A 62 -6.80 -13.48 -16.18
C LYS A 62 -7.80 -14.49 -15.58
N GLY A 63 -8.87 -13.97 -14.98
CA GLY A 63 -9.93 -14.77 -14.33
C GLY A 63 -9.55 -15.37 -12.98
N ASN A 64 -8.35 -15.09 -12.45
CA ASN A 64 -7.88 -15.59 -11.15
C ASN A 64 -7.81 -14.54 -10.04
N LEU A 65 -8.06 -13.29 -10.38
CA LEU A 65 -8.10 -12.12 -9.49
C LEU A 65 -9.42 -11.39 -9.64
N VAL A 66 -9.72 -10.53 -8.68
CA VAL A 66 -10.81 -9.56 -8.83
C VAL A 66 -10.37 -8.50 -9.83
N GLU A 67 -11.17 -8.29 -10.88
CA GLU A 67 -10.98 -7.14 -11.78
C GLU A 67 -11.51 -5.89 -11.06
N THR A 68 -10.61 -5.23 -10.33
CA THR A 68 -10.98 -4.08 -9.50
C THR A 68 -11.31 -2.87 -10.37
N PRO A 69 -12.31 -2.04 -9.99
CA PRO A 69 -12.70 -0.90 -10.79
C PRO A 69 -11.60 0.18 -10.83
N CYS A 70 -11.60 0.96 -11.93
CA CYS A 70 -10.85 2.21 -12.06
C CYS A 70 -11.86 3.32 -12.38
N LEU A 71 -12.20 4.12 -11.35
CA LEU A 71 -13.33 5.06 -11.39
C LEU A 71 -12.87 6.51 -11.29
N PHE A 72 -13.60 7.39 -12.00
CA PHE A 72 -13.44 8.84 -11.87
C PHE A 72 -14.09 9.35 -10.58
N SER A 73 -13.32 10.10 -9.78
CA SER A 73 -13.83 10.79 -8.59
C SER A 73 -14.14 12.25 -8.89
N ARG A 74 -15.42 12.59 -8.94
CA ARG A 74 -15.85 13.98 -9.17
C ARG A 74 -15.44 14.91 -8.03
N THR A 75 -15.65 14.47 -6.80
CA THR A 75 -15.40 15.30 -5.60
C THR A 75 -13.92 15.54 -5.38
N LEU A 76 -13.08 14.49 -5.46
CA LEU A 76 -11.63 14.65 -5.35
C LEU A 76 -11.07 15.50 -6.49
N SER A 77 -11.64 15.39 -7.69
CA SER A 77 -11.24 16.25 -8.82
C SER A 77 -11.54 17.72 -8.55
N ALA A 78 -12.70 18.03 -7.97
CA ALA A 78 -13.04 19.40 -7.59
C ALA A 78 -12.12 19.97 -6.49
N ILE A 79 -11.75 19.15 -5.51
CA ILE A 79 -10.86 19.53 -4.41
C ILE A 79 -9.44 19.77 -4.89
N THR A 80 -8.92 18.92 -5.78
CA THR A 80 -7.51 18.93 -6.19
C THR A 80 -7.22 19.79 -7.42
N GLY A 81 -8.23 20.05 -8.25
CA GLY A 81 -8.08 20.72 -9.55
C GLY A 81 -7.51 19.81 -10.65
N ALA A 82 -7.28 18.51 -10.35
CA ALA A 82 -6.92 17.48 -11.31
C ALA A 82 -8.15 16.63 -11.66
N GLN A 83 -8.09 15.85 -12.75
CA GLN A 83 -9.09 14.81 -13.03
C GLN A 83 -8.60 13.51 -12.37
N VAL A 84 -9.23 13.08 -11.28
CA VAL A 84 -8.75 11.99 -10.42
C VAL A 84 -9.45 10.68 -10.76
N TYR A 85 -8.67 9.65 -11.05
CA TYR A 85 -9.12 8.28 -11.31
C TYR A 85 -8.52 7.35 -10.25
N LEU A 86 -9.37 6.57 -9.59
CA LEU A 86 -8.99 5.69 -8.48
C LEU A 86 -9.05 4.23 -8.92
N LYS A 87 -7.96 3.50 -8.77
CA LYS A 87 -7.90 2.05 -8.92
C LYS A 87 -8.02 1.39 -7.56
N PHE A 88 -9.09 0.62 -7.33
CA PHE A 88 -9.46 0.09 -6.02
C PHE A 88 -8.82 -1.27 -5.72
N GLU A 89 -7.49 -1.33 -5.60
CA GLU A 89 -6.78 -2.57 -5.27
C GLU A 89 -7.03 -3.06 -3.82
N ASN A 90 -7.55 -2.19 -2.95
CA ASN A 90 -8.09 -2.56 -1.64
C ASN A 90 -9.36 -3.45 -1.73
N HIS A 91 -9.94 -3.62 -2.91
CA HIS A 91 -11.07 -4.53 -3.16
C HIS A 91 -10.66 -5.94 -3.65
N GLN A 92 -9.35 -6.23 -3.76
CA GLN A 92 -8.90 -7.61 -3.93
C GLN A 92 -9.36 -8.47 -2.75
N PHE A 93 -9.39 -9.79 -2.87
CA PHE A 93 -9.90 -10.69 -1.83
C PHE A 93 -9.15 -10.55 -0.50
N THR A 94 -7.81 -10.41 -0.54
CA THR A 94 -6.99 -10.13 0.65
C THR A 94 -6.80 -8.64 0.90
N ALA A 95 -7.70 -7.82 0.35
CA ALA A 95 -7.73 -6.36 0.45
C ALA A 95 -6.41 -5.67 0.06
N SER A 96 -5.66 -6.21 -0.93
CA SER A 96 -4.38 -5.62 -1.33
C SER A 96 -3.92 -6.09 -2.72
N PHE A 97 -3.26 -5.19 -3.45
CA PHE A 97 -2.61 -5.46 -4.74
C PHE A 97 -1.59 -6.61 -4.71
N LYS A 98 -1.10 -6.98 -3.53
CA LYS A 98 -0.05 -8.01 -3.36
C LYS A 98 -0.45 -9.37 -3.94
N GLU A 99 -1.72 -9.64 -4.06
CA GLU A 99 -2.24 -10.84 -4.71
C GLU A 99 -1.71 -11.04 -6.13
N ARG A 100 -1.61 -9.98 -6.91
CA ARG A 100 -1.19 -10.01 -8.32
C ARG A 100 0.20 -10.63 -8.49
N GLY A 101 1.19 -10.06 -7.81
CA GLY A 101 2.56 -10.56 -7.86
C GLY A 101 2.70 -11.94 -7.23
N ALA A 102 2.06 -12.18 -6.07
CA ALA A 102 2.09 -13.47 -5.39
C ALA A 102 1.55 -14.58 -6.29
N LEU A 103 0.38 -14.39 -6.90
CA LEU A 103 -0.20 -15.36 -7.82
C LEU A 103 0.68 -15.56 -9.06
N ASN A 104 1.19 -14.49 -9.68
CA ASN A 104 2.06 -14.60 -10.85
C ASN A 104 3.33 -15.41 -10.56
N LYS A 105 3.94 -15.18 -9.37
CA LYS A 105 5.10 -15.98 -8.91
C LYS A 105 4.75 -17.44 -8.72
N LEU A 106 3.63 -17.75 -8.06
CA LEU A 106 3.18 -19.13 -7.82
C LEU A 106 2.85 -19.87 -9.11
N LEU A 107 2.25 -19.20 -10.10
CA LEU A 107 1.95 -19.79 -11.41
C LEU A 107 3.22 -20.11 -12.21
N ALA A 108 4.30 -19.36 -11.99
CA ALA A 108 5.58 -19.56 -12.66
C ALA A 108 6.45 -20.68 -12.06
N LEU A 109 6.05 -21.28 -10.94
CA LEU A 109 6.79 -22.36 -10.29
C LEU A 109 6.77 -23.63 -11.15
N THR A 110 7.91 -24.32 -11.22
CA THR A 110 8.01 -25.68 -11.77
C THR A 110 7.24 -26.69 -10.92
N ALA A 111 7.00 -27.89 -11.42
CA ALA A 111 6.33 -28.95 -10.66
C ALA A 111 7.09 -29.29 -9.34
N ASP A 112 8.41 -29.44 -9.42
CA ASP A 112 9.26 -29.72 -8.27
C ASP A 112 9.28 -28.58 -7.24
N GLU A 113 9.25 -27.32 -7.69
CA GLU A 113 9.15 -26.16 -6.80
C GLU A 113 7.81 -26.07 -6.09
N ARG A 114 6.73 -26.39 -6.80
CA ARG A 114 5.36 -26.46 -6.21
C ARG A 114 5.27 -27.55 -5.13
N GLU A 115 5.88 -28.71 -5.35
CA GLU A 115 5.90 -29.80 -4.38
C GLU A 115 6.71 -29.42 -3.13
N ARG A 116 7.88 -28.80 -3.28
CA ARG A 116 8.68 -28.33 -2.15
C ARG A 116 7.98 -27.21 -1.38
N GLY A 117 7.27 -26.34 -2.06
CA GLY A 117 6.55 -25.21 -1.48
C GLY A 117 7.36 -23.91 -1.45
N VAL A 118 6.73 -22.87 -0.90
CA VAL A 118 7.25 -21.50 -0.89
C VAL A 118 7.42 -20.97 0.53
N ILE A 119 8.29 -19.97 0.68
CA ILE A 119 8.49 -19.28 1.96
C ILE A 119 8.65 -17.78 1.73
N ALA A 120 8.12 -16.97 2.67
CA ALA A 120 8.32 -15.53 2.72
C ALA A 120 8.47 -15.03 4.16
N ALA A 121 9.14 -13.89 4.32
CA ALA A 121 9.10 -13.11 5.55
C ALA A 121 8.16 -11.91 5.35
N SER A 122 7.05 -11.87 6.07
CA SER A 122 6.09 -10.77 6.02
C SER A 122 5.03 -10.93 7.10
N ALA A 123 4.64 -9.83 7.75
CA ALA A 123 3.52 -9.79 8.71
C ALA A 123 2.28 -9.04 8.16
N GLY A 124 2.28 -8.67 6.87
CA GLY A 124 1.22 -7.86 6.26
C GLY A 124 0.67 -8.44 4.96
N ASN A 125 0.32 -7.55 4.04
CA ASN A 125 -0.37 -7.85 2.77
C ASN A 125 0.31 -8.92 1.90
N HIS A 126 1.66 -8.98 1.90
CA HIS A 126 2.37 -10.00 1.14
C HIS A 126 2.16 -11.41 1.71
N ALA A 127 2.17 -11.54 3.04
CA ALA A 127 1.90 -12.82 3.71
C ALA A 127 0.50 -13.34 3.37
N GLN A 128 -0.51 -12.48 3.45
CA GLN A 128 -1.90 -12.84 3.18
C GLN A 128 -2.11 -13.22 1.70
N GLY A 129 -1.63 -12.39 0.77
CA GLY A 129 -1.76 -12.66 -0.66
C GLY A 129 -1.04 -13.94 -1.09
N LEU A 130 0.17 -14.20 -0.55
CA LEU A 130 0.91 -15.43 -0.83
C LEU A 130 0.21 -16.67 -0.24
N ALA A 131 -0.19 -16.62 1.04
CA ALA A 131 -0.87 -17.73 1.71
C ALA A 131 -2.19 -18.10 1.01
N TYR A 132 -3.01 -17.09 0.67
CA TYR A 132 -4.28 -17.29 0.00
C TYR A 132 -4.14 -18.00 -1.36
N HIS A 133 -3.26 -17.50 -2.22
CA HIS A 133 -3.07 -18.10 -3.54
C HIS A 133 -2.32 -19.43 -3.50
N ALA A 134 -1.39 -19.61 -2.56
CA ALA A 134 -0.71 -20.88 -2.35
C ALA A 134 -1.72 -21.97 -1.98
N LYS A 135 -2.66 -21.70 -1.05
CA LYS A 135 -3.75 -22.62 -0.71
C LYS A 135 -4.61 -22.98 -1.91
N ARG A 136 -5.00 -21.99 -2.74
CA ARG A 136 -5.81 -22.20 -3.96
C ARG A 136 -5.10 -23.09 -4.98
N LEU A 137 -3.77 -22.98 -5.08
CA LEU A 137 -2.94 -23.73 -6.03
C LEU A 137 -2.37 -25.03 -5.43
N VAL A 138 -2.73 -25.36 -4.18
CA VAL A 138 -2.25 -26.55 -3.45
C VAL A 138 -0.71 -26.53 -3.35
N VAL A 139 -0.11 -25.36 -3.10
CA VAL A 139 1.32 -25.18 -2.87
C VAL A 139 1.54 -24.97 -1.37
N PRO A 140 2.40 -25.76 -0.69
CA PRO A 140 2.74 -25.53 0.71
C PRO A 140 3.37 -24.12 0.88
N ALA A 141 2.89 -23.35 1.86
CA ALA A 141 3.42 -22.03 2.13
C ALA A 141 3.83 -21.87 3.59
N THR A 142 5.05 -21.38 3.81
CA THR A 142 5.58 -21.04 5.13
C THR A 142 5.77 -19.53 5.21
N ILE A 143 5.25 -18.90 6.25
CA ILE A 143 5.41 -17.45 6.49
C ILE A 143 6.11 -17.24 7.82
N VAL A 144 7.22 -16.51 7.79
CA VAL A 144 7.96 -16.13 9.00
C VAL A 144 7.62 -14.70 9.37
N MET A 145 7.23 -14.48 10.62
CA MET A 145 6.83 -13.19 11.17
C MET A 145 7.61 -12.89 12.46
N PRO A 146 7.86 -11.61 12.80
CA PRO A 146 8.36 -11.25 14.13
C PRO A 146 7.45 -11.76 15.26
N ARG A 147 8.03 -12.07 16.42
CA ARG A 147 7.29 -12.63 17.58
C ARG A 147 6.17 -11.73 18.09
N PHE A 148 6.33 -10.41 17.96
CA PHE A 148 5.37 -9.42 18.41
C PHE A 148 4.35 -9.02 17.35
N THR A 149 4.24 -9.77 16.26
CA THR A 149 3.19 -9.55 15.26
C THR A 149 1.81 -9.70 15.91
N PRO A 150 0.88 -8.75 15.70
CA PRO A 150 -0.47 -8.83 16.25
C PRO A 150 -1.16 -10.16 15.91
N ASN A 151 -1.80 -10.79 16.92
CA ASN A 151 -2.45 -12.09 16.77
C ASN A 151 -3.46 -12.14 15.62
N VAL A 152 -4.16 -11.04 15.34
CA VAL A 152 -5.11 -10.95 14.23
C VAL A 152 -4.41 -11.21 12.90
N LYS A 153 -3.26 -10.58 12.64
CA LYS A 153 -2.46 -10.77 11.41
C LYS A 153 -1.93 -12.21 11.29
N VAL A 154 -1.48 -12.79 12.42
CA VAL A 154 -1.02 -14.18 12.49
C VAL A 154 -2.16 -15.14 12.15
N GLN A 155 -3.32 -14.95 12.79
CA GLN A 155 -4.47 -15.81 12.59
C GLN A 155 -5.02 -15.75 11.18
N GLN A 156 -5.19 -14.55 10.62
CA GLN A 156 -5.60 -14.36 9.23
C GLN A 156 -4.70 -15.12 8.25
N THR A 157 -3.38 -15.07 8.45
CA THR A 157 -2.44 -15.80 7.59
C THR A 157 -2.57 -17.31 7.73
N ARG A 158 -2.79 -17.82 8.96
CA ARG A 158 -3.08 -19.25 9.22
C ARG A 158 -4.39 -19.70 8.58
N ASP A 159 -5.44 -18.88 8.64
CA ASP A 159 -6.75 -19.17 8.05
C ASP A 159 -6.66 -19.28 6.53
N HIS A 160 -5.73 -18.56 5.92
CA HIS A 160 -5.35 -18.72 4.52
C HIS A 160 -4.52 -19.99 4.26
N GLY A 161 -4.22 -20.80 5.28
CA GLY A 161 -3.63 -22.14 5.13
C GLY A 161 -2.10 -22.20 5.14
N ALA A 162 -1.40 -21.11 5.47
CA ALA A 162 0.05 -21.11 5.60
C ALA A 162 0.52 -21.62 6.97
N GLU A 163 1.67 -22.31 7.00
CA GLU A 163 2.45 -22.51 8.21
C GLU A 163 3.02 -21.15 8.65
N VAL A 164 2.70 -20.69 9.87
CA VAL A 164 3.22 -19.43 10.40
C VAL A 164 4.22 -19.71 11.50
N ILE A 165 5.46 -19.24 11.30
CA ILE A 165 6.57 -19.34 12.24
C ILE A 165 6.82 -17.94 12.82
N LEU A 166 6.76 -17.82 14.16
CA LEU A 166 7.06 -16.57 14.87
C LEU A 166 8.51 -16.62 15.34
N PHE A 167 9.35 -15.71 14.82
CA PHE A 167 10.79 -15.68 15.14
C PHE A 167 11.35 -14.27 15.10
N GLY A 168 12.28 -13.97 16.02
CA GLY A 168 12.97 -12.70 16.13
C GLY A 168 12.08 -11.57 16.67
N ASP A 169 12.70 -10.45 17.01
CA ASP A 169 12.01 -9.31 17.60
C ASP A 169 11.66 -8.24 16.54
N ASN A 170 12.28 -8.33 15.36
CA ASN A 170 12.10 -7.41 14.25
C ASN A 170 12.03 -8.16 12.89
N PHE A 171 11.74 -7.39 11.83
CA PHE A 171 11.60 -7.93 10.49
C PHE A 171 12.90 -8.53 9.93
N ASP A 172 14.07 -7.94 10.24
CA ASP A 172 15.34 -8.39 9.69
C ASP A 172 15.73 -9.75 10.26
N GLU A 173 15.49 -9.98 11.55
CA GLU A 173 15.69 -11.29 12.19
C GLU A 173 14.74 -12.35 11.63
N ALA A 174 13.45 -12.01 11.47
CA ALA A 174 12.49 -12.92 10.85
C ALA A 174 12.87 -13.27 9.41
N LYS A 175 13.34 -12.29 8.62
CA LYS A 175 13.83 -12.47 7.26
C LYS A 175 15.07 -13.38 7.20
N ALA A 176 16.06 -13.16 8.07
CA ALA A 176 17.27 -13.99 8.14
C ALA A 176 16.90 -15.47 8.44
N HIS A 177 16.04 -15.69 9.42
CA HIS A 177 15.58 -17.03 9.77
C HIS A 177 14.75 -17.70 8.65
N ALA A 178 13.92 -16.93 7.94
CA ALA A 178 13.19 -17.43 6.77
C ALA A 178 14.15 -17.91 5.66
N VAL A 179 15.27 -17.20 5.44
CA VAL A 179 16.30 -17.61 4.48
C VAL A 179 17.00 -18.91 4.92
N GLU A 180 17.29 -19.08 6.22
CA GLU A 180 17.84 -20.33 6.76
C GLU A 180 16.90 -21.51 6.51
N ILE A 181 15.60 -21.34 6.80
CA ILE A 181 14.57 -22.36 6.54
C ILE A 181 14.45 -22.66 5.04
N ALA A 182 14.45 -21.62 4.19
CA ALA A 182 14.41 -21.78 2.74
C ALA A 182 15.53 -22.71 2.24
N ASN A 183 16.76 -22.45 2.70
CA ASN A 183 17.94 -23.24 2.32
C ASN A 183 17.88 -24.67 2.89
N ALA A 184 17.48 -24.84 4.14
CA ALA A 184 17.43 -26.15 4.82
C ALA A 184 16.33 -27.07 4.26
N ARG A 185 15.17 -26.52 3.88
CA ARG A 185 14.02 -27.27 3.36
C ARG A 185 13.91 -27.23 1.82
N GLY A 186 14.77 -26.49 1.13
CA GLY A 186 14.74 -26.30 -0.33
C GLY A 186 13.49 -25.54 -0.81
N LEU A 187 12.90 -24.67 0.04
CA LEU A 187 11.69 -23.90 -0.30
C LEU A 187 12.02 -22.76 -1.24
N VAL A 188 11.07 -22.40 -2.09
CA VAL A 188 11.24 -21.26 -3.01
C VAL A 188 11.00 -19.96 -2.24
N TRP A 189 12.01 -19.10 -2.20
CA TRP A 189 11.88 -17.76 -1.63
C TRP A 189 10.98 -16.87 -2.49
N VAL A 190 9.93 -16.30 -1.90
CA VAL A 190 9.04 -15.34 -2.57
C VAL A 190 9.27 -13.95 -1.99
N HIS A 191 10.06 -13.15 -2.71
CA HIS A 191 10.40 -11.80 -2.28
C HIS A 191 9.19 -10.85 -2.36
N PRO A 192 8.93 -9.97 -1.36
CA PRO A 192 7.73 -9.14 -1.33
C PRO A 192 7.67 -8.05 -2.43
N TYR A 193 8.78 -7.74 -3.11
CA TYR A 193 8.87 -6.71 -4.15
C TYR A 193 10.02 -6.86 -5.15
N ASP A 194 11.18 -7.44 -4.79
CA ASP A 194 12.38 -7.49 -5.63
C ASP A 194 12.53 -8.86 -6.32
N ASP A 195 11.53 -9.22 -7.12
CA ASP A 195 11.45 -10.44 -7.91
C ASP A 195 10.75 -10.12 -9.22
N GLU A 196 11.29 -10.57 -10.34
CA GLU A 196 10.79 -10.26 -11.70
C GLU A 196 9.32 -10.67 -11.88
N LYS A 197 8.91 -11.82 -11.35
CA LYS A 197 7.52 -12.30 -11.45
C LYS A 197 6.58 -11.50 -10.57
N ILE A 198 7.06 -11.09 -9.38
CA ILE A 198 6.32 -10.18 -8.50
C ILE A 198 6.12 -8.83 -9.19
N ILE A 199 7.19 -8.22 -9.70
CA ILE A 199 7.13 -6.90 -10.38
C ILE A 199 6.21 -6.95 -11.59
N ALA A 200 6.34 -7.97 -12.45
CA ALA A 200 5.50 -8.15 -13.63
C ALA A 200 4.02 -8.28 -13.26
N GLY A 201 3.70 -9.08 -12.22
CA GLY A 201 2.33 -9.23 -11.71
C GLY A 201 1.74 -7.89 -11.24
N GLN A 202 2.53 -7.07 -10.50
CA GLN A 202 2.07 -5.74 -10.05
C GLN A 202 1.87 -4.76 -11.22
N GLY A 203 2.63 -4.90 -12.30
CA GLY A 203 2.48 -4.07 -13.50
C GLY A 203 1.12 -4.18 -14.17
N THR A 204 0.41 -5.28 -13.97
CA THR A 204 -0.94 -5.49 -14.53
C THR A 204 -1.96 -4.48 -14.06
N ILE A 205 -1.72 -3.82 -12.92
CA ILE A 205 -2.54 -2.70 -12.42
C ILE A 205 -2.60 -1.58 -13.47
N ALA A 206 -1.44 -1.16 -13.99
CA ALA A 206 -1.39 -0.08 -14.98
C ALA A 206 -1.99 -0.49 -16.33
N LEU A 207 -1.89 -1.77 -16.74
CA LEU A 207 -2.58 -2.26 -17.93
C LEU A 207 -4.10 -2.07 -17.80
N GLU A 208 -4.68 -2.50 -16.67
CA GLU A 208 -6.11 -2.36 -16.41
C GLU A 208 -6.54 -0.89 -16.30
N MET A 209 -5.75 -0.05 -15.60
CA MET A 209 -6.04 1.38 -15.46
C MET A 209 -6.08 2.09 -16.82
N LEU A 210 -5.07 1.88 -17.66
CA LEU A 210 -4.97 2.56 -18.95
C LEU A 210 -5.93 1.98 -20.00
N ALA A 211 -6.34 0.72 -19.85
CA ALA A 211 -7.41 0.14 -20.66
C ALA A 211 -8.78 0.72 -20.30
N ALA A 212 -9.07 0.86 -19.00
CA ALA A 212 -10.33 1.42 -18.51
C ALA A 212 -10.43 2.94 -18.69
N GLN A 213 -9.30 3.67 -18.54
CA GLN A 213 -9.23 5.13 -18.55
C GLN A 213 -8.04 5.59 -19.42
N PRO A 214 -8.15 5.53 -20.76
CA PRO A 214 -7.04 5.85 -21.66
C PRO A 214 -6.54 7.30 -21.59
N GLN A 215 -7.37 8.20 -21.06
CA GLN A 215 -7.03 9.62 -20.88
C GLN A 215 -6.01 9.88 -19.78
N ILE A 216 -5.81 8.97 -18.83
CA ILE A 216 -4.80 9.14 -17.76
C ILE A 216 -3.44 9.47 -18.39
N ASP A 217 -2.86 10.58 -17.99
CA ASP A 217 -1.55 11.09 -18.43
C ASP A 217 -0.50 11.11 -17.32
N THR A 218 -0.94 10.91 -16.08
CA THR A 218 -0.10 10.96 -14.88
C THR A 218 -0.50 9.85 -13.92
N LEU A 219 0.49 9.13 -13.40
CA LEU A 219 0.30 8.14 -12.33
C LEU A 219 1.03 8.60 -11.07
N ILE A 220 0.39 8.47 -9.90
CA ILE A 220 1.01 8.67 -8.59
C ILE A 220 0.91 7.35 -7.84
N VAL A 221 2.06 6.74 -7.53
CA VAL A 221 2.15 5.36 -7.07
C VAL A 221 2.93 5.26 -5.76
N PRO A 222 2.36 4.67 -4.68
CA PRO A 222 3.07 4.46 -3.42
C PRO A 222 4.31 3.56 -3.59
N ILE A 223 5.40 3.91 -2.90
CA ILE A 223 6.66 3.18 -2.90
C ILE A 223 6.99 2.67 -1.49
N GLY A 224 7.04 1.33 -1.34
CA GLY A 224 7.83 0.70 -0.29
C GLY A 224 9.15 0.18 -0.89
N GLY A 225 9.29 -1.12 -1.13
CA GLY A 225 10.45 -1.67 -1.83
C GLY A 225 10.47 -1.46 -3.35
N GLY A 226 9.47 -0.82 -3.93
CA GLY A 226 9.44 -0.41 -5.34
C GLY A 226 8.76 -1.38 -6.32
N GLY A 227 8.28 -2.57 -5.87
CA GLY A 227 7.76 -3.59 -6.80
C GLY A 227 6.53 -3.14 -7.60
N MET A 228 5.60 -2.42 -6.97
CA MET A 228 4.40 -1.92 -7.65
C MET A 228 4.74 -0.82 -8.67
N ILE A 229 5.45 0.21 -8.26
CA ILE A 229 5.78 1.32 -9.16
C ILE A 229 6.67 0.86 -10.32
N ALA A 230 7.63 -0.04 -10.08
CA ALA A 230 8.49 -0.58 -11.14
C ALA A 230 7.66 -1.35 -12.19
N GLY A 231 6.78 -2.25 -11.76
CA GLY A 231 5.89 -2.97 -12.66
C GLY A 231 4.93 -2.06 -13.41
N MET A 232 4.29 -1.14 -12.71
CA MET A 232 3.38 -0.15 -13.31
C MET A 232 4.10 0.78 -14.30
N ALA A 233 5.33 1.18 -14.01
CA ALA A 233 6.13 2.03 -14.89
C ALA A 233 6.48 1.31 -16.20
N LEU A 234 6.89 0.05 -16.12
CA LEU A 234 7.13 -0.78 -17.32
C LEU A 234 5.87 -0.88 -18.18
N ALA A 235 4.73 -1.18 -17.56
CA ALA A 235 3.46 -1.28 -18.26
C ALA A 235 3.02 0.06 -18.87
N ALA A 236 3.01 1.11 -18.07
CA ALA A 236 2.51 2.42 -18.47
C ALA A 236 3.37 3.04 -19.60
N ARG A 237 4.69 2.97 -19.49
CA ARG A 237 5.60 3.45 -20.55
C ARG A 237 5.53 2.59 -21.82
N GLY A 238 5.25 1.28 -21.69
CA GLY A 238 5.03 0.39 -22.84
C GLY A 238 3.78 0.77 -23.64
N ILE A 239 2.70 1.19 -22.96
CA ILE A 239 1.45 1.61 -23.61
C ILE A 239 1.53 3.07 -24.08
N LYS A 240 2.02 3.96 -23.21
CA LYS A 240 2.00 5.42 -23.40
C LYS A 240 3.38 6.00 -23.02
N PRO A 241 4.35 6.02 -23.95
CA PRO A 241 5.74 6.42 -23.64
C PRO A 241 5.89 7.79 -22.97
N GLY A 242 4.96 8.71 -23.21
CA GLY A 242 4.95 10.05 -22.62
C GLY A 242 4.24 10.19 -21.27
N ILE A 243 3.66 9.11 -20.71
CA ILE A 243 2.95 9.22 -19.43
C ILE A 243 3.89 9.63 -18.29
N ALA A 244 3.46 10.57 -17.45
CA ALA A 244 4.22 10.98 -16.27
C ALA A 244 3.98 10.00 -15.12
N ILE A 245 5.05 9.61 -14.39
CA ILE A 245 4.97 8.65 -13.28
C ILE A 245 5.69 9.24 -12.09
N TYR A 246 4.99 9.37 -10.98
CA TYR A 246 5.53 9.89 -9.73
C TYR A 246 5.41 8.84 -8.64
N GLY A 247 6.48 8.71 -7.85
CA GLY A 247 6.47 7.89 -6.65
C GLY A 247 6.04 8.67 -5.42
N VAL A 248 5.55 7.96 -4.41
CA VAL A 248 5.26 8.55 -3.10
C VAL A 248 5.82 7.66 -2.00
N GLU A 249 6.60 8.23 -1.09
CA GLU A 249 7.06 7.57 0.12
C GLU A 249 6.60 8.34 1.37
N ALA A 250 6.45 7.61 2.48
CA ALA A 250 6.31 8.26 3.77
C ALA A 250 7.62 8.98 4.12
N GLN A 251 7.55 10.25 4.54
CA GLN A 251 8.72 11.05 4.91
C GLN A 251 9.59 10.38 5.97
N ARG A 252 9.00 9.52 6.81
CA ARG A 252 9.70 8.74 7.84
C ARG A 252 10.43 7.50 7.30
N PHE A 253 10.18 7.11 6.05
CA PHE A 253 10.80 5.96 5.38
C PHE A 253 11.15 6.27 3.92
N PRO A 254 12.03 7.26 3.65
CA PRO A 254 12.33 7.76 2.31
C PRO A 254 13.44 6.94 1.61
N SER A 255 13.33 5.62 1.62
CA SER A 255 14.42 4.71 1.23
C SER A 255 14.77 4.80 -0.24
N MET A 256 13.79 4.77 -1.14
CA MET A 256 13.99 4.87 -2.60
C MET A 256 14.41 6.29 -3.00
N TYR A 257 13.77 7.31 -2.43
CA TYR A 257 14.13 8.71 -2.65
C TYR A 257 15.60 8.97 -2.31
N CYS A 258 16.04 8.55 -1.12
CA CYS A 258 17.42 8.72 -0.68
C CYS A 258 18.40 7.91 -1.54
N ALA A 259 18.05 6.67 -1.89
CA ALA A 259 18.88 5.83 -2.74
C ALA A 259 19.10 6.44 -4.13
N LEU A 260 18.08 7.04 -4.74
CA LEU A 260 18.19 7.70 -6.04
C LEU A 260 18.96 9.03 -5.98
N LYS A 261 18.87 9.75 -4.87
CA LYS A 261 19.59 11.03 -4.65
C LYS A 261 21.00 10.84 -4.09
N GLY A 262 21.39 9.61 -3.72
CA GLY A 262 22.68 9.34 -3.08
C GLY A 262 22.79 9.93 -1.66
N ILE A 263 21.66 10.03 -0.94
CA ILE A 263 21.56 10.58 0.42
C ILE A 263 21.42 9.43 1.40
N THR A 264 22.09 9.51 2.55
CA THR A 264 21.89 8.54 3.63
C THR A 264 20.51 8.77 4.26
N PRO A 265 19.61 7.73 4.30
CA PRO A 265 18.28 7.89 4.86
C PRO A 265 18.30 7.97 6.37
N GLU A 266 17.47 8.85 6.93
CA GLU A 266 17.09 8.83 8.33
C GLU A 266 15.68 8.22 8.44
N PHE A 267 15.55 7.18 9.30
CA PHE A 267 14.28 6.47 9.45
C PHE A 267 13.58 6.85 10.76
N GLY A 268 12.25 7.03 10.69
CA GLY A 268 11.41 7.18 11.87
C GLY A 268 11.20 5.83 12.59
N ALA A 269 10.66 5.91 13.80
CA ALA A 269 10.33 4.71 14.56
C ALA A 269 9.16 3.92 13.96
N SER A 270 8.15 4.62 13.41
CA SER A 270 6.93 4.04 12.84
C SER A 270 6.26 5.00 11.86
N THR A 271 5.31 4.51 11.09
CA THR A 271 4.38 5.29 10.26
C THR A 271 3.05 4.54 10.16
N ILE A 272 1.93 5.27 9.98
CA ILE A 272 0.62 4.65 9.71
C ILE A 272 0.58 3.99 8.32
N ALA A 273 1.52 4.31 7.45
CA ALA A 273 1.69 3.69 6.13
C ALA A 273 2.61 2.45 6.20
N GLU A 274 2.30 1.47 7.08
CA GLU A 274 3.10 0.26 7.31
C GLU A 274 3.48 -0.47 6.01
N GLY A 275 2.57 -0.51 5.03
CA GLY A 275 2.77 -1.18 3.74
C GLY A 275 3.91 -0.60 2.89
N ILE A 276 4.34 0.64 3.17
CA ILE A 276 5.46 1.33 2.52
C ILE A 276 6.61 1.69 3.49
N ALA A 277 6.57 1.20 4.74
CA ALA A 277 7.64 1.40 5.72
C ALA A 277 8.84 0.46 5.45
N VAL A 278 9.50 0.65 4.33
CA VAL A 278 10.61 -0.19 3.88
C VAL A 278 11.93 0.57 3.98
N LYS A 279 12.94 -0.05 4.60
CA LYS A 279 14.26 0.57 4.78
C LYS A 279 15.19 0.38 3.60
N GLU A 280 15.04 -0.74 2.87
CA GLU A 280 15.93 -1.09 1.75
C GLU A 280 15.08 -1.25 0.47
N PRO A 281 15.25 -0.38 -0.55
CA PRO A 281 14.62 -0.58 -1.84
C PRO A 281 15.20 -1.81 -2.54
N GLY A 282 14.42 -2.43 -3.42
CA GLY A 282 14.89 -3.57 -4.20
C GLY A 282 15.95 -3.14 -5.23
N ARG A 283 16.87 -4.03 -5.58
CA ARG A 283 17.91 -3.75 -6.57
C ARG A 283 17.35 -3.66 -7.98
N ILE A 284 16.46 -4.58 -8.35
CA ILE A 284 15.76 -4.59 -9.65
C ILE A 284 14.84 -3.38 -9.71
N THR A 285 14.06 -3.17 -8.65
CA THR A 285 13.09 -2.08 -8.62
C THR A 285 13.74 -0.71 -8.67
N GLN A 286 14.86 -0.50 -7.95
CA GLN A 286 15.60 0.77 -7.97
C GLN A 286 16.11 1.10 -9.38
N ALA A 287 16.63 0.12 -10.12
CA ALA A 287 17.11 0.32 -11.48
C ALA A 287 15.98 0.79 -12.41
N ILE A 288 14.82 0.15 -12.33
CA ILE A 288 13.64 0.50 -13.13
C ILE A 288 13.09 1.87 -12.74
N VAL A 289 12.96 2.15 -11.43
CA VAL A 289 12.45 3.44 -10.94
C VAL A 289 13.36 4.57 -11.37
N LYS A 290 14.68 4.40 -11.30
CA LYS A 290 15.66 5.40 -11.75
C LYS A 290 15.49 5.78 -13.22
N GLU A 291 15.11 4.82 -14.06
CA GLU A 291 14.98 5.02 -15.51
C GLU A 291 13.60 5.57 -15.91
N LEU A 292 12.52 5.07 -15.30
CA LEU A 292 11.16 5.28 -15.81
C LEU A 292 10.31 6.25 -14.98
N VAL A 293 10.67 6.55 -13.73
CA VAL A 293 9.90 7.41 -12.83
C VAL A 293 10.43 8.83 -12.86
N ASN A 294 9.54 9.80 -12.92
CA ASN A 294 9.88 11.21 -13.08
C ASN A 294 10.45 11.84 -11.80
N ASP A 295 9.82 11.59 -10.65
CA ASP A 295 10.27 12.08 -9.33
C ASP A 295 9.54 11.30 -8.21
N ILE A 296 9.95 11.52 -6.95
CA ILE A 296 9.35 10.93 -5.76
C ILE A 296 8.97 12.03 -4.78
N PHE A 297 7.71 12.06 -4.37
CA PHE A 297 7.19 12.95 -3.34
C PHE A 297 7.24 12.30 -1.95
N LEU A 298 7.45 13.12 -0.93
CA LEU A 298 7.41 12.69 0.47
C LEU A 298 6.18 13.27 1.16
N VAL A 299 5.43 12.42 1.83
CA VAL A 299 4.24 12.78 2.60
C VAL A 299 4.45 12.48 4.08
N ASP A 300 3.92 13.34 4.94
CA ASP A 300 3.98 13.15 6.38
C ASP A 300 2.73 12.41 6.93
N GLU A 301 2.73 12.14 8.25
CA GLU A 301 1.63 11.40 8.88
C GLU A 301 0.30 12.17 8.79
N GLY A 302 0.34 13.50 8.89
CA GLY A 302 -0.85 14.34 8.77
C GLY A 302 -1.49 14.28 7.39
N ASP A 303 -0.67 14.33 6.33
CA ASP A 303 -1.11 14.19 4.94
C ASP A 303 -1.81 12.82 4.70
N LEU A 304 -1.25 11.75 5.31
CA LEU A 304 -1.78 10.39 5.22
C LEU A 304 -3.12 10.26 5.96
N GLU A 305 -3.19 10.76 7.22
CA GLU A 305 -4.42 10.72 8.02
C GLU A 305 -5.57 11.49 7.35
N GLU A 306 -5.31 12.69 6.82
CA GLU A 306 -6.29 13.47 6.06
C GLU A 306 -6.81 12.70 4.85
N SER A 307 -5.92 12.06 4.11
CA SER A 307 -6.27 11.31 2.91
C SER A 307 -7.10 10.06 3.21
N ILE A 308 -6.81 9.34 4.32
CA ILE A 308 -7.62 8.20 4.76
C ILE A 308 -9.06 8.65 5.06
N VAL A 309 -9.21 9.76 5.80
CA VAL A 309 -10.53 10.30 6.16
C VAL A 309 -11.29 10.75 4.90
N LEU A 310 -10.64 11.45 3.97
CA LEU A 310 -11.26 11.88 2.72
C LEU A 310 -11.73 10.69 1.86
N LEU A 311 -10.92 9.63 1.75
CA LEU A 311 -11.32 8.42 1.02
C LEU A 311 -12.50 7.71 1.68
N LEU A 312 -12.54 7.68 3.01
CA LEU A 312 -13.66 7.14 3.76
C LEU A 312 -14.93 7.98 3.54
N GLU A 313 -14.82 9.31 3.63
CA GLU A 313 -15.97 10.21 3.54
C GLU A 313 -16.49 10.42 2.12
N ILE A 314 -15.63 10.43 1.10
CA ILE A 314 -15.99 10.72 -0.30
C ILE A 314 -16.26 9.43 -1.07
N GLU A 315 -15.31 8.50 -1.03
CA GLU A 315 -15.36 7.27 -1.84
C GLU A 315 -16.04 6.11 -1.11
N LYS A 316 -16.38 6.28 0.19
CA LYS A 316 -17.02 5.27 1.04
C LYS A 316 -16.20 3.97 1.08
N THR A 317 -14.88 4.08 1.03
CA THR A 317 -13.95 2.95 1.02
C THR A 317 -12.92 3.06 2.13
N VAL A 318 -12.57 1.91 2.72
CA VAL A 318 -11.51 1.84 3.74
C VAL A 318 -10.19 1.56 3.05
N VAL A 319 -9.18 2.39 3.34
CA VAL A 319 -7.81 2.20 2.88
C VAL A 319 -6.83 2.29 4.05
N GLU A 320 -5.72 1.56 3.95
CA GLU A 320 -4.59 1.72 4.85
C GLU A 320 -3.72 2.93 4.46
N GLY A 321 -2.82 3.37 5.34
CA GLY A 321 -1.97 4.53 5.07
C GLY A 321 -1.18 4.45 3.76
N ALA A 322 -0.68 3.25 3.40
CA ALA A 322 -0.02 3.04 2.11
C ALA A 322 -0.97 3.26 0.92
N GLY A 323 -2.24 2.86 1.04
CA GLY A 323 -3.26 3.06 0.01
C GLY A 323 -3.68 4.51 -0.16
N ALA A 324 -3.56 5.33 0.89
CA ALA A 324 -3.90 6.75 0.88
C ALA A 324 -2.74 7.65 0.38
N ALA A 325 -1.50 7.15 0.36
CA ALA A 325 -0.30 7.95 0.08
C ALA A 325 -0.35 8.66 -1.28
N GLY A 326 -0.95 8.05 -2.30
CA GLY A 326 -1.13 8.68 -3.62
C GLY A 326 -1.99 9.94 -3.56
N LEU A 327 -3.11 9.90 -2.82
CA LEU A 327 -3.97 11.05 -2.60
C LEU A 327 -3.28 12.12 -1.74
N ALA A 328 -2.53 11.70 -0.72
CA ALA A 328 -1.75 12.59 0.14
C ALA A 328 -0.76 13.44 -0.67
N ALA A 329 -0.02 12.82 -1.59
CA ALA A 329 0.89 13.53 -2.47
C ALA A 329 0.15 14.47 -3.44
N LEU A 330 -0.99 14.04 -3.99
CA LEU A 330 -1.79 14.87 -4.88
C LEU A 330 -2.32 16.13 -4.16
N LEU A 331 -2.82 16.00 -2.94
CA LEU A 331 -3.33 17.11 -2.13
C LEU A 331 -2.21 18.09 -1.74
N LYS A 332 -1.08 17.57 -1.28
CA LYS A 332 0.08 18.37 -0.85
C LYS A 332 0.68 19.16 -2.01
N HIS A 333 0.70 18.56 -3.22
CA HIS A 333 1.32 19.14 -4.42
C HIS A 333 0.30 19.48 -5.52
N ARG A 334 -0.96 19.83 -5.15
CA ARG A 334 -2.06 20.07 -6.10
C ARG A 334 -1.73 21.02 -7.25
N GLN A 335 -0.92 22.03 -7.00
CA GLN A 335 -0.50 22.98 -8.07
C GLN A 335 0.30 22.29 -9.17
N HIS A 336 1.12 21.29 -8.85
CA HIS A 336 1.89 20.52 -9.82
C HIS A 336 0.99 19.64 -10.71
N PHE A 337 -0.15 19.20 -10.18
CA PHE A 337 -1.08 18.29 -10.86
C PHE A 337 -2.33 18.97 -11.44
N GLN A 338 -2.45 20.27 -11.29
CA GLN A 338 -3.62 21.02 -11.78
C GLN A 338 -3.88 20.77 -13.26
N GLY A 339 -5.11 20.40 -13.61
CA GLY A 339 -5.56 20.11 -14.98
C GLY A 339 -5.08 18.80 -15.56
N LYS A 340 -4.27 17.98 -14.84
CA LYS A 340 -3.80 16.66 -15.31
C LYS A 340 -4.84 15.58 -15.10
N GLN A 341 -4.71 14.50 -15.87
CA GLN A 341 -5.52 13.28 -15.76
C GLN A 341 -4.77 12.29 -14.87
N VAL A 342 -5.04 12.31 -13.56
CA VAL A 342 -4.23 11.61 -12.54
C VAL A 342 -4.86 10.27 -12.16
N GLY A 343 -4.11 9.19 -12.34
CA GLY A 343 -4.45 7.86 -11.81
C GLY A 343 -3.77 7.60 -10.47
N LEU A 344 -4.56 7.24 -9.46
CA LEU A 344 -4.11 6.83 -8.13
C LEU A 344 -4.44 5.36 -7.90
N VAL A 345 -3.60 4.66 -7.12
CA VAL A 345 -3.85 3.28 -6.71
C VAL A 345 -4.14 3.22 -5.21
N LEU A 346 -5.35 2.82 -4.84
CA LEU A 346 -5.72 2.49 -3.47
C LEU A 346 -5.22 1.08 -3.18
N CYS A 347 -3.93 0.97 -2.86
CA CYS A 347 -3.16 -0.26 -2.98
C CYS A 347 -3.45 -1.31 -1.89
N GLY A 348 -4.12 -0.92 -0.78
CA GLY A 348 -4.51 -1.82 0.29
C GLY A 348 -5.52 -1.20 1.25
N GLY A 349 -6.25 -2.07 1.96
CA GLY A 349 -7.28 -1.70 2.94
C GLY A 349 -7.12 -2.39 4.31
N ASN A 350 -6.00 -3.08 4.54
CA ASN A 350 -5.76 -3.84 5.78
C ASN A 350 -5.28 -2.93 6.93
N ILE A 351 -6.11 -1.97 7.32
CA ILE A 351 -5.87 -1.10 8.46
C ILE A 351 -6.47 -1.70 9.74
N ASP A 352 -5.79 -1.50 10.88
CA ASP A 352 -6.33 -1.88 12.18
C ASP A 352 -7.55 -1.00 12.53
N PRO A 353 -8.69 -1.57 12.97
CA PRO A 353 -9.88 -0.78 13.31
C PRO A 353 -9.66 0.25 14.42
N LEU A 354 -8.81 -0.03 15.42
CA LEU A 354 -8.49 0.95 16.47
C LEU A 354 -7.67 2.11 15.90
N MET A 355 -6.67 1.80 15.07
CA MET A 355 -5.90 2.85 14.37
C MET A 355 -6.81 3.69 13.47
N LEU A 356 -7.78 3.08 12.78
CA LEU A 356 -8.74 3.83 11.95
C LEU A 356 -9.61 4.74 12.81
N SER A 357 -10.05 4.30 13.99
CA SER A 357 -10.79 5.12 14.95
C SER A 357 -9.99 6.35 15.37
N ASP A 358 -8.73 6.15 15.78
CA ASP A 358 -7.83 7.24 16.18
C ASP A 358 -7.62 8.25 15.04
N ILE A 359 -7.46 7.76 13.80
CA ILE A 359 -7.30 8.61 12.61
C ILE A 359 -8.56 9.44 12.35
N ILE A 360 -9.75 8.84 12.48
CA ILE A 360 -11.03 9.54 12.29
C ILE A 360 -11.17 10.64 13.35
N GLU A 361 -10.95 10.33 14.62
CA GLU A 361 -11.01 11.33 15.70
C GLU A 361 -10.06 12.50 15.45
N ARG A 362 -8.79 12.23 15.16
CA ARG A 362 -7.80 13.26 14.83
C ARG A 362 -8.19 14.08 13.59
N GLY A 363 -8.81 13.45 12.61
CA GLY A 363 -9.37 14.13 11.43
C GLY A 363 -10.52 15.05 11.78
N MET A 364 -11.40 14.63 12.68
CA MET A 364 -12.50 15.47 13.20
C MET A 364 -11.96 16.69 13.99
N VAL A 365 -10.92 16.51 14.81
CA VAL A 365 -10.27 17.62 15.52
C VAL A 365 -9.64 18.61 14.52
N ARG A 366 -8.90 18.12 13.51
CA ARG A 366 -8.28 19.00 12.50
C ARG A 366 -9.31 19.78 11.67
N SER A 367 -10.45 19.20 11.39
CA SER A 367 -11.53 19.88 10.65
C SER A 367 -12.41 20.76 11.52
N GLY A 368 -12.14 20.84 12.83
CA GLY A 368 -12.95 21.59 13.78
C GLY A 368 -14.34 20.96 14.03
N ARG A 369 -14.51 19.67 13.74
CA ARG A 369 -15.76 18.91 13.98
C ARG A 369 -15.80 18.24 15.35
N LEU A 370 -14.66 18.16 16.01
CA LEU A 370 -14.48 17.76 17.40
C LEU A 370 -13.55 18.77 18.07
N ALA A 371 -13.92 19.31 19.21
CA ALA A 371 -13.13 20.31 19.92
C ALA A 371 -13.18 20.09 21.43
N GLN A 372 -12.02 20.17 22.08
CA GLN A 372 -11.97 20.18 23.53
C GLN A 372 -11.87 21.63 24.02
N ILE A 373 -12.88 22.07 24.80
CA ILE A 373 -12.97 23.42 25.36
C ILE A 373 -12.89 23.33 26.87
N THR A 374 -11.90 23.98 27.44
CA THR A 374 -11.75 24.12 28.89
C THR A 374 -12.50 25.37 29.38
N VAL A 375 -13.36 25.23 30.37
CA VAL A 375 -14.16 26.30 30.95
C VAL A 375 -13.85 26.45 32.46
N GLU A 376 -13.40 27.63 32.85
CA GLU A 376 -13.26 27.99 34.28
C GLU A 376 -14.62 28.45 34.82
N LEU A 377 -15.05 27.86 35.94
CA LEU A 377 -16.29 28.21 36.60
C LEU A 377 -16.14 28.24 38.13
N ARG A 378 -17.06 28.94 38.81
CA ARG A 378 -17.16 28.83 40.25
C ARG A 378 -17.74 27.48 40.66
N ASP A 379 -17.14 26.81 41.64
CA ASP A 379 -17.63 25.51 42.13
C ASP A 379 -18.86 25.72 43.06
N LEU A 380 -19.98 26.05 42.43
CA LEU A 380 -21.28 26.31 43.09
C LEU A 380 -22.38 25.50 42.42
N PRO A 381 -23.41 25.08 43.17
CA PRO A 381 -24.58 24.44 42.58
C PRO A 381 -25.20 25.29 41.46
N GLY A 382 -25.42 24.66 40.31
CA GLY A 382 -25.99 25.28 39.12
C GLY A 382 -24.98 25.94 38.16
N SER A 383 -23.68 26.05 38.51
CA SER A 383 -22.69 26.61 37.58
C SER A 383 -22.52 25.77 36.30
N LEU A 384 -22.41 24.46 36.44
CA LEU A 384 -22.33 23.57 35.30
C LEU A 384 -23.60 23.63 34.42
N ALA A 385 -24.79 23.70 35.03
CA ALA A 385 -26.06 23.81 34.30
C ALA A 385 -26.13 25.09 33.44
N LYS A 386 -25.54 26.22 33.89
CA LYS A 386 -25.46 27.44 33.09
C LYS A 386 -24.53 27.29 31.87
N VAL A 387 -23.40 26.59 32.02
CA VAL A 387 -22.47 26.33 30.93
C VAL A 387 -23.16 25.43 29.88
N THR A 388 -23.80 24.33 30.32
CA THR A 388 -24.48 23.41 29.39
C THR A 388 -25.67 24.06 28.69
N ALA A 389 -26.40 24.98 29.35
CA ALA A 389 -27.46 25.76 28.69
C ALA A 389 -26.87 26.69 27.61
N CYS A 390 -25.75 27.37 27.88
CA CYS A 390 -25.07 28.19 26.87
C CYS A 390 -24.58 27.36 25.66
N LEU A 391 -24.04 26.17 25.89
CA LEU A 391 -23.64 25.26 24.81
C LEU A 391 -24.84 24.82 23.96
N ALA A 392 -25.99 24.54 24.59
CA ALA A 392 -27.21 24.17 23.89
C ALA A 392 -27.74 25.31 23.00
N GLU A 393 -27.67 26.58 23.47
CA GLU A 393 -28.10 27.76 22.71
C GLU A 393 -27.31 27.94 21.39
N VAL A 394 -26.06 27.51 21.36
CA VAL A 394 -25.20 27.56 20.16
C VAL A 394 -25.19 26.24 19.38
N ASN A 395 -26.05 25.28 19.75
CA ASN A 395 -26.16 23.96 19.12
C ASN A 395 -24.87 23.14 19.15
N ALA A 396 -24.10 23.24 20.24
CA ALA A 396 -22.97 22.36 20.49
C ALA A 396 -23.45 21.08 21.17
N ASN A 397 -23.18 19.92 20.60
CA ASN A 397 -23.43 18.63 21.25
C ASN A 397 -22.24 18.28 22.15
N ILE A 398 -22.54 17.74 23.33
CA ILE A 398 -21.52 17.37 24.32
C ILE A 398 -21.28 15.88 24.18
N ASP A 399 -20.05 15.49 23.85
CA ASP A 399 -19.62 14.10 23.80
C ASP A 399 -19.08 13.67 25.18
N GLU A 400 -18.13 14.41 25.77
CA GLU A 400 -17.58 14.12 27.08
C GLU A 400 -17.50 15.37 27.98
N VAL A 401 -17.53 15.13 29.30
CA VAL A 401 -17.36 16.18 30.34
C VAL A 401 -16.41 15.69 31.42
N HIS A 402 -15.29 16.36 31.57
CA HIS A 402 -14.33 16.06 32.62
C HIS A 402 -14.28 17.20 33.64
N HIS A 403 -14.85 17.00 34.84
CA HIS A 403 -14.88 17.97 35.88
C HIS A 403 -13.67 17.82 36.84
N GLN A 404 -12.73 18.75 36.80
CA GLN A 404 -11.48 18.70 37.56
C GLN A 404 -11.49 19.69 38.70
N ARG A 405 -11.24 19.20 39.94
CA ARG A 405 -11.09 20.03 41.15
C ARG A 405 -9.67 19.95 41.71
N ALA A 406 -9.12 18.76 41.80
CA ALA A 406 -7.86 18.50 42.51
C ALA A 406 -6.61 18.78 41.67
N PHE A 407 -6.71 18.73 40.35
CA PHE A 407 -5.58 18.86 39.42
C PHE A 407 -5.59 20.22 38.68
N SER A 408 -6.20 21.25 39.27
CA SER A 408 -6.21 22.59 38.69
C SER A 408 -5.35 23.55 39.51
N HIS A 409 -4.81 24.58 38.87
CA HIS A 409 -4.07 25.67 39.54
C HIS A 409 -5.00 26.82 39.97
N LEU A 410 -6.31 26.63 39.90
CA LEU A 410 -7.30 27.62 40.26
C LEU A 410 -7.50 27.74 41.77
N PRO A 411 -8.04 28.87 42.28
CA PRO A 411 -8.47 29.00 43.67
C PRO A 411 -9.46 27.91 44.07
N VAL A 412 -9.43 27.50 45.35
CA VAL A 412 -10.23 26.38 45.90
C VAL A 412 -11.75 26.47 45.62
N GLN A 413 -12.27 27.68 45.39
CA GLN A 413 -13.69 27.89 45.05
C GLN A 413 -13.98 27.89 43.55
N SER A 414 -13.00 27.56 42.74
CA SER A 414 -13.12 27.47 41.29
C SER A 414 -12.86 26.03 40.83
N ALA A 415 -13.49 25.65 39.73
CA ALA A 415 -13.29 24.38 39.09
C ALA A 415 -13.01 24.60 37.60
N GLU A 416 -12.29 23.67 36.99
CA GLU A 416 -12.04 23.60 35.59
C GLU A 416 -12.84 22.42 35.00
N VAL A 417 -13.56 22.66 33.93
CA VAL A 417 -14.36 21.63 33.27
C VAL A 417 -13.95 21.58 31.81
N ASP A 418 -13.45 20.43 31.39
CA ASP A 418 -13.16 20.16 29.99
C ASP A 418 -14.39 19.52 29.32
N PHE A 419 -14.82 20.13 28.25
CA PHE A 419 -15.87 19.62 27.38
C PHE A 419 -15.30 19.17 26.07
N VAL A 420 -15.53 17.91 25.69
CA VAL A 420 -15.36 17.45 24.33
C VAL A 420 -16.67 17.68 23.61
N LEU A 421 -16.63 18.46 22.54
CA LEU A 421 -17.83 18.94 21.84
C LEU A 421 -17.81 18.51 20.38
N GLU A 422 -18.90 17.92 19.90
CA GLU A 422 -19.16 17.80 18.48
C GLU A 422 -19.55 19.17 17.92
N THR A 423 -18.83 19.59 16.92
CA THR A 423 -18.97 20.92 16.30
C THR A 423 -19.09 20.78 14.77
N ARG A 424 -19.45 21.86 14.08
CA ARG A 424 -19.62 21.83 12.62
C ARG A 424 -18.28 22.07 11.89
N ASP A 425 -17.52 23.05 12.40
CA ASP A 425 -16.28 23.53 11.82
C ASP A 425 -15.57 24.48 12.82
N HIS A 426 -14.42 25.00 12.45
CA HIS A 426 -13.66 25.96 13.27
C HIS A 426 -14.43 27.23 13.60
N ALA A 427 -15.27 27.74 12.69
CA ALA A 427 -16.08 28.93 12.93
C ALA A 427 -17.11 28.67 14.03
N HIS A 428 -17.67 27.47 14.10
CA HIS A 428 -18.58 27.07 15.18
C HIS A 428 -17.84 26.95 16.52
N VAL A 429 -16.60 26.47 16.55
CA VAL A 429 -15.76 26.44 17.77
C VAL A 429 -15.52 27.88 18.29
N GLU A 430 -15.19 28.81 17.42
CA GLU A 430 -15.02 30.23 17.78
C GLU A 430 -16.33 30.84 18.30
N GLN A 431 -17.47 30.52 17.69
CA GLN A 431 -18.81 30.94 18.14
C GLN A 431 -19.09 30.44 19.56
N ILE A 432 -18.78 29.17 19.87
CA ILE A 432 -18.99 28.56 21.19
C ILE A 432 -18.15 29.28 22.24
N ILE A 433 -16.85 29.47 21.97
CA ILE A 433 -15.93 30.18 22.90
C ILE A 433 -16.43 31.62 23.14
N SER A 434 -16.85 32.31 22.08
CA SER A 434 -17.37 33.69 22.21
C SER A 434 -18.64 33.76 23.05
N ALA A 435 -19.60 32.83 22.89
CA ALA A 435 -20.83 32.75 23.64
C ALA A 435 -20.58 32.46 25.12
N LEU A 436 -19.69 31.52 25.45
CA LEU A 436 -19.29 31.21 26.81
C LEU A 436 -18.62 32.42 27.51
N ASN A 437 -17.72 33.11 26.81
CA ASN A 437 -17.07 34.30 27.33
C ASN A 437 -18.07 35.47 27.55
N ALA A 438 -19.04 35.67 26.65
CA ALA A 438 -20.09 36.65 26.79
C ALA A 438 -21.03 36.33 27.96
N ALA A 439 -21.24 35.05 28.28
CA ALA A 439 -21.98 34.62 29.47
C ALA A 439 -21.21 34.73 30.79
N GLY A 440 -19.97 35.23 30.74
CA GLY A 440 -19.11 35.48 31.90
C GLY A 440 -18.25 34.32 32.36
N PHE A 441 -18.13 33.26 31.53
CA PHE A 441 -17.19 32.16 31.74
C PHE A 441 -15.83 32.48 31.07
N ARG A 442 -14.76 31.85 31.57
CA ARG A 442 -13.48 31.88 30.89
C ARG A 442 -13.36 30.56 30.10
N ALA A 443 -13.58 30.64 28.80
CA ALA A 443 -13.48 29.50 27.92
C ALA A 443 -12.26 29.60 26.99
N LYS A 444 -11.52 28.51 26.82
CA LYS A 444 -10.36 28.42 25.93
C LYS A 444 -10.37 27.09 25.20
N LEU A 445 -9.91 27.09 23.93
CA LEU A 445 -9.64 25.87 23.20
C LEU A 445 -8.45 25.15 23.84
N HIS A 446 -8.57 23.84 24.04
CA HIS A 446 -7.44 23.01 24.43
C HIS A 446 -6.65 22.65 23.17
N HIS A 447 -5.33 22.91 23.15
CA HIS A 447 -4.46 22.67 21.99
C HIS A 447 -3.64 21.41 22.17
#